data_201e3cf41dc7eaba007bf42838a5b487
#
_entry.id   201e3cf41dc7eaba007bf42838a5b487
#
_cell.length_a   1.000
_cell.length_b   1.000
_cell.length_c   1.000
_cell.angle_alpha   90.00
_cell.angle_beta   90.00
_cell.angle_gamma   90.00
#
_symmetry.space_group_name_H-M   'P 1'
#
loop_
_entity.id
_entity.type
_entity.pdbx_description
1 polymer ?
#
loop_
_entity_poly.entity_id
_entity_poly.type
_entity_poly.pdbx_seq_one_letter_code
_entity_poly.pdbx_strand_id
1 'polypeptide(L)'
;LIIPTTALGFSLALFWGSFGASDSMALVLVILGHISFTYPLVVRNMIGAIEEVNPECEEIAMTLGAKPFQAFRKILMPIVKSSVIAGGILAFTRSLGETGATLAISDKVNTVPIYITQLVKDEAYAEAAICSIILIVICFILMMAVRALTHRRQGRDA
;
A
#
# COMPACT_ATOMS: atom_id res chain seq x y z
N LEU A 1 -13.84 -7.36 -1.32
CA LEU A 1 -13.26 -7.53 -2.66
C LEU A 1 -12.00 -8.41 -2.53
N ILE A 2 -12.17 -9.71 -2.75
CA ILE A 2 -11.04 -10.65 -2.83
C ILE A 2 -10.67 -10.72 -4.31
N ILE A 3 -9.78 -9.82 -4.74
CA ILE A 3 -9.20 -9.92 -6.08
C ILE A 3 -8.00 -10.86 -5.94
N PRO A 4 -7.96 -11.98 -6.69
CA PRO A 4 -6.77 -12.83 -6.72
C PRO A 4 -5.63 -12.05 -7.36
N THR A 5 -4.64 -11.66 -6.54
CA THR A 5 -3.54 -10.80 -6.97
C THR A 5 -2.71 -11.40 -8.10
N THR A 6 -2.57 -12.72 -8.09
CA THR A 6 -1.91 -13.46 -9.18
C THR A 6 -2.63 -13.31 -10.51
N ALA A 7 -3.98 -13.42 -10.52
CA ALA A 7 -4.76 -13.24 -11.75
C ALA A 7 -4.66 -11.78 -12.26
N LEU A 8 -4.66 -10.81 -11.37
CA LEU A 8 -4.44 -9.42 -11.73
C LEU A 8 -3.04 -9.19 -12.30
N GLY A 9 -2.02 -9.82 -11.70
CA GLY A 9 -0.64 -9.77 -12.19
C GLY A 9 -0.53 -10.34 -13.62
N PHE A 10 -1.10 -11.50 -13.88
CA PHE A 10 -1.14 -12.09 -15.24
C PHE A 10 -1.89 -11.20 -16.23
N SER A 11 -3.03 -10.65 -15.85
CA SER A 11 -3.80 -9.75 -16.72
C SER A 11 -3.00 -8.52 -17.10
N LEU A 12 -2.28 -7.91 -16.14
CA LEU A 12 -1.41 -6.78 -16.41
C LEU A 12 -0.22 -7.16 -17.29
N ALA A 13 0.41 -8.31 -17.04
CA ALA A 13 1.52 -8.79 -17.85
C ALA A 13 1.10 -9.03 -19.31
N LEU A 14 -0.04 -9.67 -19.53
CA LEU A 14 -0.60 -9.90 -20.88
C LEU A 14 -0.97 -8.60 -21.58
N PHE A 15 -1.63 -7.69 -20.86
CA PHE A 15 -2.03 -6.39 -21.39
C PHE A 15 -0.81 -5.59 -21.86
N TRP A 16 0.17 -5.39 -21.00
CA TRP A 16 1.37 -4.63 -21.34
C TRP A 16 2.29 -5.35 -22.33
N GLY A 17 2.34 -6.69 -22.27
CA GLY A 17 3.06 -7.50 -23.25
C GLY A 17 2.54 -7.30 -24.66
N SER A 18 1.22 -7.12 -24.83
CA SER A 18 0.61 -6.83 -26.14
C SER A 18 1.03 -5.46 -26.74
N PHE A 19 1.50 -4.54 -25.89
CA PHE A 19 2.06 -3.24 -26.32
C PHE A 19 3.58 -3.25 -26.48
N GLY A 20 4.23 -4.42 -26.43
CA GLY A 20 5.67 -4.54 -26.60
C GLY A 20 6.46 -3.99 -25.41
N ALA A 21 5.93 -4.11 -24.20
CA ALA A 21 6.65 -3.72 -23.00
C ALA A 21 7.97 -4.50 -22.90
N SER A 22 9.07 -3.76 -22.85
CA SER A 22 10.42 -4.33 -22.79
C SER A 22 10.78 -4.68 -21.32
N ASP A 23 11.80 -5.53 -21.18
CA ASP A 23 12.35 -5.94 -19.88
C ASP A 23 12.78 -4.77 -18.99
N SER A 24 13.20 -3.65 -19.61
CA SER A 24 13.55 -2.43 -18.88
C SER A 24 12.36 -1.78 -18.15
N MET A 25 11.13 -2.13 -18.53
CA MET A 25 9.89 -1.64 -17.90
C MET A 25 9.39 -2.57 -16.77
N ALA A 26 10.02 -3.72 -16.55
CA ALA A 26 9.57 -4.71 -15.58
C ALA A 26 9.32 -4.15 -14.18
N LEU A 27 10.25 -3.33 -13.67
CA LEU A 27 10.11 -2.68 -12.37
C LEU A 27 8.89 -1.74 -12.32
N VAL A 28 8.68 -0.95 -13.37
CA VAL A 28 7.54 -0.03 -13.47
C VAL A 28 6.22 -0.80 -13.48
N LEU A 29 6.16 -1.90 -14.21
CA LEU A 29 4.97 -2.77 -14.27
C LEU A 29 4.68 -3.42 -12.91
N VAL A 30 5.71 -3.87 -12.20
CA VAL A 30 5.56 -4.38 -10.82
C VAL A 30 5.01 -3.29 -9.90
N ILE A 31 5.54 -2.06 -9.95
CA ILE A 31 5.04 -0.93 -9.15
C ILE A 31 3.57 -0.65 -9.49
N LEU A 32 3.20 -0.59 -10.76
CA LEU A 32 1.81 -0.39 -11.19
C LEU A 32 0.90 -1.52 -10.70
N GLY A 33 1.37 -2.77 -10.75
CA GLY A 33 0.67 -3.92 -10.19
C GLY A 33 0.41 -3.73 -8.69
N HIS A 34 1.43 -3.38 -7.92
CA HIS A 34 1.31 -3.12 -6.48
C HIS A 34 0.34 -1.98 -6.17
N ILE A 35 0.37 -0.89 -6.93
CA ILE A 35 -0.61 0.20 -6.80
C ILE A 35 -2.01 -0.33 -7.08
N SER A 36 -2.21 -1.11 -8.14
CA SER A 36 -3.53 -1.59 -8.57
C SER A 36 -4.25 -2.42 -7.50
N PHE A 37 -3.56 -3.28 -6.76
CA PHE A 37 -4.21 -4.08 -5.72
C PHE A 37 -4.21 -3.43 -4.34
N THR A 38 -3.32 -2.48 -4.06
CA THR A 38 -3.32 -1.74 -2.80
C THR A 38 -4.28 -0.54 -2.82
N TYR A 39 -4.46 0.10 -3.97
CA TYR A 39 -5.36 1.24 -4.15
C TYR A 39 -6.78 1.01 -3.60
N PRO A 40 -7.49 -0.11 -3.93
CA PRO A 40 -8.83 -0.34 -3.40
C PRO A 40 -8.89 -0.44 -1.87
N LEU A 41 -7.83 -0.93 -1.23
CA LEU A 41 -7.76 -1.03 0.23
C LEU A 41 -7.66 0.36 0.87
N VAL A 42 -6.81 1.22 0.30
CA VAL A 42 -6.65 2.60 0.79
C VAL A 42 -7.92 3.39 0.59
N VAL A 43 -8.51 3.32 -0.60
CA VAL A 43 -9.77 4.03 -0.92
C VAL A 43 -10.90 3.60 0.01
N ARG A 44 -11.07 2.30 0.23
CA ARG A 44 -12.11 1.80 1.14
C ARG A 44 -11.91 2.27 2.58
N ASN A 45 -10.67 2.26 3.07
CA ASN A 45 -10.35 2.77 4.40
C ASN A 45 -10.63 4.28 4.51
N MET A 46 -10.35 5.03 3.45
CA MET A 46 -10.60 6.47 3.40
C MET A 46 -12.09 6.81 3.32
N ILE A 47 -12.86 6.05 2.53
CA ILE A 47 -14.32 6.24 2.45
C ILE A 47 -14.93 6.06 3.84
N GLY A 48 -14.63 4.95 4.54
CA GLY A 48 -15.15 4.74 5.89
C GLY A 48 -14.77 5.85 6.88
N ALA A 49 -13.54 6.36 6.79
CA ALA A 49 -13.09 7.45 7.64
C ALA A 49 -13.79 8.79 7.33
N ILE A 50 -14.13 9.06 6.08
CA ILE A 50 -14.84 10.27 5.68
C ILE A 50 -16.32 10.18 6.06
N GLU A 51 -16.94 9.01 5.94
CA GLU A 51 -18.34 8.77 6.34
C GLU A 51 -18.58 8.98 7.84
N GLU A 52 -17.54 8.82 8.68
CA GLU A 52 -17.61 9.08 10.12
C GLU A 52 -17.55 10.58 10.46
N VAL A 53 -17.14 11.44 9.52
CA VAL A 53 -17.05 12.89 9.75
C VAL A 53 -18.42 13.52 9.55
N ASN A 54 -18.87 14.34 10.54
CA ASN A 54 -20.11 15.08 10.39
C ASN A 54 -20.00 16.09 9.23
N PRO A 55 -20.84 15.99 8.19
CA PRO A 55 -20.78 16.89 7.02
C PRO A 55 -21.03 18.36 7.38
N GLU A 56 -21.71 18.66 8.48
CA GLU A 56 -21.95 20.02 8.97
C GLU A 56 -20.65 20.79 9.21
N CYS A 57 -19.55 20.11 9.54
CA CYS A 57 -18.25 20.74 9.74
C CYS A 57 -17.75 21.47 8.48
N GLU A 58 -17.93 20.88 7.31
CA GLU A 58 -17.58 21.50 6.02
C GLU A 58 -18.57 22.61 5.63
N GLU A 59 -19.86 22.37 5.85
CA GLU A 59 -20.92 23.33 5.52
C GLU A 59 -20.78 24.63 6.37
N ILE A 60 -20.51 24.49 7.66
CA ILE A 60 -20.25 25.64 8.55
C ILE A 60 -19.04 26.43 8.07
N ALA A 61 -17.96 25.75 7.69
CA ALA A 61 -16.77 26.43 7.17
C ALA A 61 -17.07 27.20 5.87
N MET A 62 -17.86 26.61 4.98
CA MET A 62 -18.23 27.28 3.74
C MET A 62 -19.16 28.46 3.96
N THR A 63 -20.08 28.39 4.92
CA THR A 63 -20.91 29.53 5.32
C THR A 63 -20.11 30.69 5.92
N LEU A 64 -18.98 30.36 6.58
CA LEU A 64 -18.01 31.36 7.07
C LEU A 64 -17.05 31.88 5.98
N GLY A 65 -17.29 31.54 4.71
CA GLY A 65 -16.55 32.05 3.55
C GLY A 65 -15.34 31.21 3.13
N ALA A 66 -15.16 30.02 3.69
CA ALA A 66 -14.11 29.13 3.22
C ALA A 66 -14.45 28.57 1.84
N LYS A 67 -13.46 28.52 0.94
CA LYS A 67 -13.61 27.82 -0.34
C LYS A 67 -13.61 26.30 -0.11
N PRO A 68 -14.26 25.48 -0.97
CA PRO A 68 -14.35 24.02 -0.79
C PRO A 68 -12.98 23.35 -0.56
N PHE A 69 -11.95 23.74 -1.30
CA PHE A 69 -10.59 23.22 -1.11
C PHE A 69 -9.97 23.63 0.22
N GLN A 70 -10.35 24.80 0.76
CA GLN A 70 -9.88 25.24 2.08
C GLN A 70 -10.56 24.45 3.19
N ALA A 71 -11.88 24.20 3.07
CA ALA A 71 -12.62 23.33 4.00
C ALA A 71 -12.03 21.91 4.00
N PHE A 72 -11.84 21.31 2.83
CA PHE A 72 -11.18 20.01 2.69
C PHE A 72 -9.81 19.98 3.38
N ARG A 73 -8.92 20.92 3.06
CA ARG A 73 -7.54 20.90 3.56
C ARG A 73 -7.41 21.27 5.04
N LYS A 74 -8.25 22.17 5.55
CA LYS A 74 -8.12 22.72 6.91
C LYS A 74 -9.02 22.01 7.92
N ILE A 75 -10.09 21.35 7.49
CA ILE A 75 -11.06 20.70 8.36
C ILE A 75 -11.05 19.19 8.13
N LEU A 76 -11.42 18.73 6.94
CA LEU A 76 -11.56 17.30 6.68
C LEU A 76 -10.21 16.57 6.79
N MET A 77 -9.18 17.05 6.12
CA MET A 77 -7.87 16.39 6.06
C MET A 77 -7.22 16.19 7.44
N PRO A 78 -7.22 17.14 8.36
CA PRO A 78 -6.74 16.93 9.74
C PRO A 78 -7.53 15.85 10.49
N ILE A 79 -8.85 15.80 10.33
CA ILE A 79 -9.73 14.83 11.01
C ILE A 79 -9.40 13.41 10.51
N VAL A 80 -9.34 13.19 9.20
CA VAL A 80 -9.09 11.87 8.59
C VAL A 80 -7.61 11.49 8.51
N LYS A 81 -6.69 12.32 8.94
CA LYS A 81 -5.23 12.12 8.87
C LYS A 81 -4.77 10.78 9.46
N SER A 82 -5.33 10.37 10.60
CA SER A 82 -5.02 9.09 11.22
C SER A 82 -5.40 7.90 10.32
N SER A 83 -6.53 8.01 9.65
CA SER A 83 -7.04 6.99 8.72
C SER A 83 -6.25 6.94 7.43
N VAL A 84 -5.76 8.09 6.92
CA VAL A 84 -4.81 8.15 5.79
C VAL A 84 -3.55 7.36 6.11
N ILE A 85 -3.00 7.56 7.30
CA ILE A 85 -1.78 6.88 7.73
C ILE A 85 -2.04 5.38 7.97
N ALA A 86 -3.16 5.04 8.59
CA ALA A 86 -3.57 3.64 8.76
C ALA A 86 -3.73 2.94 7.41
N GLY A 87 -4.36 3.59 6.43
CA GLY A 87 -4.47 3.11 5.06
C GLY A 87 -3.11 2.91 4.39
N GLY A 88 -2.18 3.85 4.58
CA GLY A 88 -0.80 3.73 4.10
C GLY A 88 -0.04 2.56 4.71
N ILE A 89 -0.17 2.34 6.03
CA ILE A 89 0.43 1.19 6.71
C ILE A 89 -0.16 -0.13 6.17
N LEU A 90 -1.47 -0.18 5.97
CA LEU A 90 -2.15 -1.35 5.43
C LEU A 90 -1.68 -1.67 4.01
N ALA A 91 -1.59 -0.65 3.14
CA ALA A 91 -1.08 -0.80 1.77
C ALA A 91 0.37 -1.27 1.77
N PHE A 92 1.22 -0.69 2.60
CA PHE A 92 2.62 -1.06 2.74
C PHE A 92 2.78 -2.52 3.21
N THR A 93 2.09 -2.91 4.28
CA THR A 93 2.14 -4.28 4.81
C THR A 93 1.64 -5.29 3.77
N ARG A 94 0.57 -4.94 3.04
CA ARG A 94 0.02 -5.79 1.99
C ARG A 94 0.98 -5.95 0.82
N SER A 95 1.67 -4.86 0.44
CA SER A 95 2.65 -4.85 -0.66
C SER A 95 3.91 -5.65 -0.32
N LEU A 96 4.40 -5.58 0.93
CA LEU A 96 5.63 -6.28 1.35
C LEU A 96 5.53 -7.81 1.24
N GLY A 97 4.35 -8.39 1.49
CA GLY A 97 4.14 -9.84 1.42
C GLY A 97 3.73 -10.35 0.05
N GLU A 98 3.67 -9.49 -0.98
CA GLU A 98 3.16 -9.91 -2.27
C GLU A 98 4.21 -10.62 -3.12
N THR A 99 3.94 -11.86 -3.41
CA THR A 99 4.81 -12.73 -4.25
C THR A 99 4.12 -13.06 -5.57
N GLY A 100 2.83 -13.40 -5.51
CA GLY A 100 2.08 -13.95 -6.65
C GLY A 100 1.93 -12.98 -7.81
N ALA A 101 1.51 -11.73 -7.55
CA ALA A 101 1.38 -10.74 -8.60
C ALA A 101 2.74 -10.33 -9.17
N THR A 102 3.76 -10.21 -8.31
CA THR A 102 5.11 -9.82 -8.74
C THR A 102 5.71 -10.87 -9.69
N LEU A 103 5.63 -12.17 -9.33
CA LEU A 103 6.07 -13.25 -10.19
C LEU A 103 5.28 -13.35 -11.51
N ALA A 104 3.97 -13.08 -11.43
CA ALA A 104 3.12 -13.13 -12.62
C ALA A 104 3.41 -11.97 -13.59
N ILE A 105 3.84 -10.81 -13.10
CA ILE A 105 4.18 -9.64 -13.93
C ILE A 105 5.57 -9.81 -14.54
N SER A 106 6.56 -10.23 -13.76
CA SER A 106 7.93 -10.37 -14.23
C SER A 106 8.74 -11.34 -13.35
N ASP A 107 9.46 -12.21 -14.00
CA ASP A 107 10.44 -13.13 -13.40
C ASP A 107 11.81 -12.46 -13.14
N LYS A 108 12.01 -11.24 -13.67
CA LYS A 108 13.28 -10.50 -13.59
C LYS A 108 13.38 -9.59 -12.37
N VAL A 109 12.26 -9.29 -11.70
CA VAL A 109 12.24 -8.45 -10.52
C VAL A 109 12.32 -9.32 -9.27
N ASN A 110 13.51 -9.43 -8.69
CA ASN A 110 13.72 -10.16 -7.44
C ASN A 110 13.36 -9.29 -6.24
N THR A 111 12.23 -9.60 -5.62
CA THR A 111 11.88 -9.07 -4.29
C THR A 111 12.27 -10.10 -3.21
N VAL A 112 12.41 -9.64 -1.96
CA VAL A 112 12.77 -10.54 -0.85
C VAL A 112 11.82 -11.73 -0.72
N PRO A 113 10.47 -11.58 -0.81
CA PRO A 113 9.56 -12.73 -0.79
C PRO A 113 9.77 -13.70 -1.94
N ILE A 114 10.09 -13.20 -3.14
CA ILE A 114 10.40 -14.06 -4.30
C ILE A 114 11.70 -14.84 -4.05
N TYR A 115 12.73 -14.17 -3.55
CA TYR A 115 14.00 -14.81 -3.21
C TYR A 115 13.82 -15.93 -2.17
N ILE A 116 13.01 -15.71 -1.14
CA ILE A 116 12.65 -16.76 -0.15
C ILE A 116 11.98 -17.94 -0.85
N THR A 117 11.06 -17.67 -1.79
CA THR A 117 10.39 -18.74 -2.55
C THR A 117 11.37 -19.55 -3.41
N GLN A 118 12.39 -18.92 -3.98
CA GLN A 118 13.45 -19.58 -4.73
C GLN A 118 14.30 -20.47 -3.81
N LEU A 119 14.73 -19.96 -2.65
CA LEU A 119 15.48 -20.75 -1.66
C LEU A 119 14.71 -22.01 -1.22
N VAL A 120 13.39 -21.90 -1.03
CA VAL A 120 12.56 -23.06 -0.69
C VAL A 120 12.52 -24.07 -1.84
N LYS A 121 12.46 -23.64 -3.10
CA LYS A 121 12.52 -24.52 -4.28
C LYS A 121 13.86 -25.21 -4.43
N ASP A 122 14.94 -24.54 -4.03
CA ASP A 122 16.31 -25.07 -4.06
C ASP A 122 16.63 -25.92 -2.81
N GLU A 123 15.61 -26.23 -1.99
CA GLU A 123 15.72 -27.00 -0.74
C GLU A 123 16.63 -26.37 0.33
N ALA A 124 16.99 -25.09 0.16
CA ALA A 124 17.81 -24.31 1.10
C ALA A 124 16.94 -23.74 2.24
N TYR A 125 16.33 -24.63 3.03
CA TYR A 125 15.34 -24.27 4.05
C TYR A 125 15.91 -23.42 5.18
N ALA A 126 17.17 -23.61 5.56
CA ALA A 126 17.81 -22.85 6.62
C ALA A 126 17.97 -21.38 6.20
N GLU A 127 18.46 -21.14 4.99
CA GLU A 127 18.63 -19.80 4.44
C GLU A 127 17.25 -19.13 4.23
N ALA A 128 16.26 -19.86 3.73
CA ALA A 128 14.91 -19.37 3.58
C ALA A 128 14.30 -18.94 4.93
N ALA A 129 14.52 -19.74 5.99
CA ALA A 129 14.04 -19.41 7.32
C ALA A 129 14.73 -18.14 7.88
N ILE A 130 16.03 -18.01 7.72
CA ILE A 130 16.79 -16.82 8.15
C ILE A 130 16.28 -15.58 7.43
N CYS A 131 16.17 -15.63 6.10
CA CYS A 131 15.65 -14.51 5.29
C CYS A 131 14.22 -14.12 5.70
N SER A 132 13.37 -15.12 5.99
CA SER A 132 11.99 -14.87 6.44
C SER A 132 11.96 -14.17 7.80
N ILE A 133 12.77 -14.60 8.75
CA ILE A 133 12.87 -13.95 10.08
C ILE A 133 13.36 -12.51 9.93
N ILE A 134 14.40 -12.29 9.13
CA ILE A 134 14.93 -10.94 8.89
C ILE A 134 13.84 -10.04 8.27
N LEU A 135 13.12 -10.53 7.26
CA LEU A 135 12.03 -9.78 6.63
C LEU A 135 10.94 -9.42 7.64
N ILE A 136 10.49 -10.38 8.47
CA ILE A 136 9.48 -10.14 9.51
C ILE A 136 9.95 -9.08 10.49
N VAL A 137 11.19 -9.15 10.96
CA VAL A 137 11.77 -8.18 11.91
C VAL A 137 11.82 -6.79 11.27
N ILE A 138 12.30 -6.68 10.03
CA ILE A 138 12.33 -5.40 9.30
C ILE A 138 10.92 -4.83 9.15
N CYS A 139 9.95 -5.64 8.71
CA CYS A 139 8.56 -5.22 8.56
C CYS A 139 7.97 -4.73 9.89
N PHE A 140 8.23 -5.46 10.98
CA PHE A 140 7.78 -5.08 12.32
C PHE A 140 8.38 -3.74 12.78
N ILE A 141 9.69 -3.56 12.60
CA ILE A 141 10.39 -2.31 12.95
C ILE A 141 9.82 -1.14 12.13
N LEU A 142 9.67 -1.31 10.82
CA LEU A 142 9.12 -0.26 9.95
C LEU A 142 7.68 0.10 10.33
N MET A 143 6.85 -0.90 10.60
CA MET A 143 5.47 -0.68 11.05
C MET A 143 5.42 0.07 12.39
N MET A 144 6.24 -0.32 13.34
CA MET A 144 6.35 0.36 14.65
C MET A 144 6.88 1.78 14.50
N ALA A 145 7.88 2.00 13.65
CA ALA A 145 8.42 3.34 13.38
C ALA A 145 7.37 4.27 12.76
N VAL A 146 6.63 3.80 11.76
CA VAL A 146 5.53 4.56 11.14
C VAL A 146 4.46 4.90 12.19
N ARG A 147 4.05 3.91 12.98
CA ARG A 147 3.06 4.10 14.06
C ARG A 147 3.53 5.12 15.11
N ALA A 148 4.78 5.03 15.54
CA ALA A 148 5.36 5.94 16.53
C ALA A 148 5.44 7.39 16.00
N LEU A 149 5.84 7.56 14.74
CA LEU A 149 5.89 8.88 14.08
C LEU A 149 4.50 9.51 13.97
N THR A 150 3.49 8.69 13.72
CA THR A 150 2.10 9.11 13.61
C THR A 150 1.54 9.55 14.96
N HIS A 151 1.75 8.75 16.00
CA HIS A 151 1.25 9.03 17.34
C HIS A 151 1.88 10.31 17.94
N ARG A 152 3.18 10.55 17.69
CA ARG A 152 3.87 11.76 18.14
C ARG A 152 3.32 13.05 17.51
N ARG A 153 2.82 12.97 16.27
CA ARG A 153 2.21 14.12 15.59
C ARG A 153 0.81 14.44 16.11
N GLN A 154 0.02 13.43 16.47
CA GLN A 154 -1.33 13.63 17.03
C GLN A 154 -1.28 14.29 18.43
N GLY A 155 -0.31 13.95 19.28
CA GLY A 155 -0.15 14.55 20.60
C GLY A 155 0.44 15.96 20.60
N ARG A 156 0.82 16.49 19.45
CA ARG A 156 1.38 17.86 19.31
C ARG A 156 0.35 18.86 18.78
N ASP A 157 -0.73 18.35 18.21
CA ASP A 157 -1.81 19.13 17.59
C ASP A 157 -3.07 19.16 18.52
N ALA A 158 -3.00 18.54 19.72
CA ALA A 158 -3.98 18.59 20.81
C ALA A 158 -3.49 19.49 21.95
#